data_49e82c3d8ae36bf50a171d4cae75655f
#
_entry.id   49e82c3d8ae36bf50a171d4cae75655f
#
_cell.length_a   1.000
_cell.length_b   1.000
_cell.length_c   1.000
_cell.angle_alpha   90.00
_cell.angle_beta   90.00
_cell.angle_gamma   90.00
#
_symmetry.space_group_name_H-M   'P 1'
#
loop_
_entity.id
_entity.type
_entity.pdbx_description
1 polymer ?
#
loop_
_entity_poly.entity_id
_entity_poly.type
_entity_poly.pdbx_seq_one_letter_code
_entity_poly.pdbx_strand_id
1 'polypeptide(L)'
;KTNHNPYAPSIIKLNSNEKLTLDFDLLFEDYKYLNYTIIHCNSDWTPSELIKSQYIEGFQSYLIEDFEYSVNTYIPYTHYNVTLPNFNMKMILSGNYVLLVYGDDQSMPVLTKRFVVYEEVINVQTEITRANYLDYRFTHQEVDFKINHPGYEIPNPYQDLYVSILQNYNWN
;
A
#
# COMPACT_ATOMS: atom_id res chain seq x y z
N LYS A 1 0.36 5.14 -16.27
CA LYS A 1 0.12 6.55 -15.88
C LYS A 1 0.45 6.64 -14.41
N THR A 2 1.59 7.20 -14.08
CA THR A 2 1.93 7.63 -12.71
C THR A 2 0.90 8.68 -12.32
N ASN A 3 -0.02 8.32 -11.43
CA ASN A 3 -0.93 9.29 -10.85
C ASN A 3 -0.09 10.16 -9.90
N HIS A 4 0.34 11.32 -10.38
CA HIS A 4 0.97 12.36 -9.57
C HIS A 4 -0.02 13.03 -8.60
N ASN A 5 -1.03 12.30 -8.17
CA ASN A 5 -1.94 12.79 -7.15
C ASN A 5 -1.40 12.34 -5.78
N PRO A 6 -0.84 13.25 -4.96
CA PRO A 6 -0.31 12.91 -3.64
C PRO A 6 -1.39 12.38 -2.68
N TYR A 7 -2.66 12.56 -3.03
CA TYR A 7 -3.82 12.06 -2.28
C TYR A 7 -4.39 10.76 -2.85
N ALA A 8 -3.81 10.21 -3.94
CA ALA A 8 -4.27 8.92 -4.45
C ALA A 8 -3.95 7.80 -3.44
N PRO A 9 -4.89 6.89 -3.20
CA PRO A 9 -4.62 5.76 -2.32
C PRO A 9 -3.52 4.89 -2.93
N SER A 10 -2.61 4.41 -2.08
CA SER A 10 -1.62 3.42 -2.48
C SER A 10 -2.28 2.05 -2.61
N ILE A 11 -3.13 1.88 -3.62
CA ILE A 11 -3.94 0.68 -3.85
C ILE A 11 -3.79 0.29 -5.32
N ILE A 12 -3.50 -0.98 -5.58
CA ILE A 12 -3.42 -1.54 -6.94
C ILE A 12 -4.17 -2.86 -7.02
N LYS A 13 -4.66 -3.16 -8.22
CA LYS A 13 -5.32 -4.44 -8.51
C LYS A 13 -4.28 -5.53 -8.79
N LEU A 14 -4.47 -6.70 -8.16
CA LEU A 14 -3.65 -7.87 -8.41
C LEU A 14 -3.76 -8.31 -9.89
N ASN A 15 -2.65 -8.75 -10.47
CA ASN A 15 -2.57 -9.21 -11.86
C ASN A 15 -3.03 -8.16 -12.90
N SER A 16 -2.89 -6.88 -12.59
CA SER A 16 -3.16 -5.79 -13.51
C SER A 16 -1.86 -5.12 -14.02
N ASN A 17 -2.01 -4.12 -14.88
CA ASN A 17 -0.90 -3.28 -15.32
C ASN A 17 -0.68 -2.05 -14.41
N GLU A 18 -1.41 -1.96 -13.30
CA GLU A 18 -1.25 -0.88 -12.34
C GLU A 18 0.07 -1.00 -11.61
N LYS A 19 0.68 0.15 -11.33
CA LYS A 19 1.95 0.22 -10.61
C LYS A 19 1.89 1.30 -9.54
N LEU A 20 2.56 1.04 -8.44
CA LEU A 20 2.86 2.00 -7.39
C LEU A 20 4.31 2.43 -7.51
N THR A 21 4.53 3.73 -7.50
CA THR A 21 5.87 4.31 -7.46
C THR A 21 6.07 5.02 -6.13
N LEU A 22 7.18 4.73 -5.49
CA LEU A 22 7.66 5.42 -4.31
C LEU A 22 8.89 6.21 -4.69
N ASP A 23 8.79 7.52 -4.61
CA ASP A 23 9.88 8.46 -4.78
C ASP A 23 10.27 9.03 -3.42
N PHE A 24 11.56 9.11 -3.12
CA PHE A 24 12.04 9.71 -1.89
C PHE A 24 13.48 10.23 -2.03
N ASP A 25 13.80 11.25 -1.24
CA ASP A 25 15.11 11.85 -1.20
C ASP A 25 15.84 11.47 0.08
N LEU A 26 17.11 11.12 -0.05
CA LEU A 26 18.01 10.92 1.07
C LEU A 26 19.04 12.07 1.12
N LEU A 27 19.00 12.82 2.22
CA LEU A 27 19.86 13.99 2.41
C LEU A 27 21.29 13.56 2.84
N PHE A 28 22.06 13.07 1.89
CA PHE A 28 23.46 12.68 2.08
C PHE A 28 24.25 13.00 0.81
N GLU A 29 25.54 13.34 0.98
CA GLU A 29 26.43 13.62 -0.16
C GLU A 29 26.76 12.38 -0.98
N ASP A 30 26.81 11.20 -0.35
CA ASP A 30 27.22 9.96 -1.00
C ASP A 30 26.03 9.02 -1.26
N TYR A 31 26.13 8.26 -2.37
CA TYR A 31 25.23 7.16 -2.65
C TYR A 31 25.24 6.12 -1.53
N LYS A 32 24.04 5.70 -1.11
CA LYS A 32 23.88 4.57 -0.21
C LYS A 32 23.23 3.40 -0.93
N TYR A 33 23.81 2.22 -0.78
CA TYR A 33 23.17 1.00 -1.23
C TYR A 33 21.93 0.74 -0.37
N LEU A 34 20.76 0.93 -0.99
CA LEU A 34 19.48 0.70 -0.34
C LEU A 34 18.81 -0.50 -0.99
N ASN A 35 18.31 -1.38 -0.15
CA ASN A 35 17.51 -2.53 -0.55
C ASN A 35 16.04 -2.27 -0.23
N TYR A 36 15.15 -2.92 -0.97
CA TYR A 36 13.74 -2.95 -0.64
C TYR A 36 13.22 -4.37 -0.54
N THR A 37 12.20 -4.56 0.26
CA THR A 37 11.41 -5.79 0.40
C THR A 37 9.97 -5.42 0.70
N ILE A 38 9.05 -6.35 0.51
CA ILE A 38 7.67 -6.19 0.92
C ILE A 38 7.33 -7.21 2.00
N ILE A 39 6.45 -6.82 2.91
CA ILE A 39 5.94 -7.64 4.00
C ILE A 39 4.43 -7.69 3.85
N HIS A 40 3.87 -8.90 3.74
CA HIS A 40 2.42 -9.10 3.77
C HIS A 40 1.91 -8.96 5.21
N CYS A 41 0.81 -8.25 5.38
CA CYS A 41 0.24 -7.94 6.69
C CYS A 41 -1.22 -8.40 6.79
N ASN A 42 -1.64 -8.64 8.03
CA ASN A 42 -3.02 -8.86 8.41
C ASN A 42 -3.86 -7.57 8.28
N SER A 43 -5.16 -7.63 8.56
CA SER A 43 -6.07 -6.48 8.51
C SER A 43 -5.69 -5.35 9.46
N ASP A 44 -5.02 -5.66 10.56
CA ASP A 44 -4.51 -4.72 11.57
C ASP A 44 -3.09 -4.20 11.29
N TRP A 45 -2.53 -4.52 10.12
CA TRP A 45 -1.17 -4.19 9.69
C TRP A 45 -0.04 -4.90 10.46
N THR A 46 -0.34 -5.89 11.29
CA THR A 46 0.67 -6.79 11.83
C THR A 46 1.22 -7.71 10.72
N PRO A 47 2.51 -8.05 10.70
CA PRO A 47 3.02 -9.02 9.74
C PRO A 47 2.24 -10.33 9.78
N SER A 48 1.89 -10.87 8.62
CA SER A 48 1.22 -12.18 8.54
C SER A 48 2.21 -13.32 8.80
N GLU A 49 1.69 -14.50 9.09
CA GLU A 49 2.49 -15.71 9.27
C GLU A 49 2.97 -16.34 7.94
N LEU A 50 2.62 -15.73 6.80
CA LEU A 50 3.00 -16.22 5.49
C LEU A 50 4.50 -16.06 5.26
N ILE A 51 5.13 -17.07 4.68
CA ILE A 51 6.52 -16.96 4.22
C ILE A 51 6.56 -16.17 2.89
N LYS A 52 7.65 -15.45 2.66
CA LYS A 52 7.77 -14.51 1.51
C LYS A 52 7.47 -15.14 0.15
N SER A 53 7.83 -16.40 -0.06
CA SER A 53 7.56 -17.13 -1.32
C SER A 53 6.06 -17.42 -1.58
N GLN A 54 5.18 -17.23 -0.59
CA GLN A 54 3.74 -17.41 -0.76
C GLN A 54 3.06 -16.15 -1.30
N TYR A 55 3.70 -14.99 -1.22
CA TYR A 55 3.12 -13.72 -1.66
C TYR A 55 4.04 -12.90 -2.58
N ILE A 56 5.31 -13.34 -2.79
CA ILE A 56 6.26 -12.72 -3.71
C ILE A 56 6.69 -13.73 -4.78
N GLU A 57 6.57 -13.34 -6.04
CA GLU A 57 7.25 -13.95 -7.17
C GLU A 57 8.50 -13.13 -7.50
N GLY A 58 9.65 -13.80 -7.62
CA GLY A 58 10.95 -13.19 -7.87
C GLY A 58 11.82 -13.08 -6.63
N PHE A 59 12.56 -11.99 -6.52
CA PHE A 59 13.46 -11.77 -5.38
C PHE A 59 12.69 -11.30 -4.15
N GLN A 60 13.02 -11.87 -2.99
CA GLN A 60 12.41 -11.47 -1.71
C GLN A 60 12.97 -10.16 -1.15
N SER A 61 14.09 -9.71 -1.69
CA SER A 61 14.73 -8.43 -1.44
C SER A 61 15.55 -8.07 -2.65
N TYR A 62 15.60 -6.78 -3.01
CA TYR A 62 16.35 -6.33 -4.16
C TYR A 62 16.95 -4.94 -3.92
N LEU A 63 18.07 -4.66 -4.59
CA LEU A 63 18.74 -3.37 -4.55
C LEU A 63 17.92 -2.30 -5.30
N ILE A 64 17.88 -1.07 -4.79
CA ILE A 64 17.34 0.06 -5.53
C ILE A 64 18.41 0.54 -6.51
N GLU A 65 18.17 0.27 -7.80
CA GLU A 65 19.09 0.63 -8.89
C GLU A 65 18.73 1.95 -9.56
N ASP A 66 17.49 2.41 -9.38
CA ASP A 66 16.99 3.66 -9.97
C ASP A 66 17.19 4.81 -8.97
N PHE A 67 18.21 5.62 -9.22
CA PHE A 67 18.54 6.79 -8.39
C PHE A 67 19.23 7.88 -9.21
N GLU A 68 19.08 9.11 -8.75
CA GLU A 68 19.68 10.30 -9.34
C GLU A 68 20.31 11.20 -8.27
N TYR A 69 21.48 11.79 -8.56
CA TYR A 69 22.08 12.79 -7.69
C TYR A 69 21.50 14.17 -7.93
N SER A 70 21.33 14.94 -6.87
CA SER A 70 21.00 16.35 -6.98
C SER A 70 22.14 17.14 -7.65
N VAL A 71 21.78 18.11 -8.49
CA VAL A 71 22.76 18.96 -9.18
C VAL A 71 22.50 20.42 -8.81
N ASN A 72 23.56 21.13 -8.39
CA ASN A 72 23.51 22.56 -8.02
C ASN A 72 22.50 22.88 -6.90
N THR A 73 22.30 21.97 -5.96
CA THR A 73 21.46 22.18 -4.79
C THR A 73 22.27 22.65 -3.59
N TYR A 74 21.65 23.42 -2.69
CA TYR A 74 22.31 23.95 -1.50
C TYR A 74 22.64 22.83 -0.49
N ILE A 75 21.76 21.83 -0.43
CA ILE A 75 21.94 20.59 0.36
C ILE A 75 21.95 19.45 -0.66
N PRO A 76 23.05 18.68 -0.76
CA PRO A 76 23.09 17.52 -1.64
C PRO A 76 22.10 16.46 -1.17
N TYR A 77 21.47 15.79 -2.11
CA TYR A 77 20.62 14.64 -1.86
C TYR A 77 20.70 13.63 -3.00
N THR A 78 20.36 12.40 -2.71
CA THR A 78 20.14 11.37 -3.72
C THR A 78 18.64 11.04 -3.78
N HIS A 79 18.06 11.16 -4.96
CA HIS A 79 16.69 10.79 -5.26
C HIS A 79 16.65 9.31 -5.61
N TYR A 80 15.75 8.55 -4.99
CA TYR A 80 15.52 7.13 -5.24
C TYR A 80 14.11 6.88 -5.72
N ASN A 81 13.98 5.95 -6.67
CA ASN A 81 12.70 5.51 -7.20
C ASN A 81 12.52 4.00 -7.02
N VAL A 82 11.38 3.58 -6.52
CA VAL A 82 10.97 2.17 -6.44
C VAL A 82 9.59 2.01 -7.03
N THR A 83 9.48 1.27 -8.11
CA THR A 83 8.19 0.95 -8.74
C THR A 83 7.84 -0.52 -8.52
N LEU A 84 6.62 -0.79 -8.04
CA LEU A 84 6.07 -2.13 -7.83
C LEU A 84 4.70 -2.30 -8.53
N PRO A 85 4.39 -3.49 -9.09
CA PRO A 85 5.30 -4.60 -9.34
C PRO A 85 6.33 -4.28 -10.42
N ASN A 86 7.48 -4.94 -10.38
CA ASN A 86 8.52 -4.82 -11.40
C ASN A 86 9.02 -6.22 -11.83
N PHE A 87 10.05 -6.26 -12.68
CA PHE A 87 10.62 -7.52 -13.18
C PHE A 87 11.22 -8.37 -12.04
N ASN A 88 11.78 -7.73 -11.02
CA ASN A 88 12.51 -8.40 -9.95
C ASN A 88 11.59 -8.85 -8.79
N MET A 89 10.43 -8.20 -8.62
CA MET A 89 9.52 -8.45 -7.51
C MET A 89 8.07 -8.18 -7.89
N LYS A 90 7.22 -9.22 -7.78
CA LYS A 90 5.78 -9.14 -8.04
C LYS A 90 4.99 -9.71 -6.85
N MET A 91 3.87 -9.09 -6.54
CA MET A 91 2.88 -9.64 -5.60
C MET A 91 2.04 -10.68 -6.32
N ILE A 92 1.85 -11.85 -5.68
CA ILE A 92 1.00 -12.93 -6.19
C ILE A 92 -0.21 -13.22 -5.29
N LEU A 93 -0.37 -12.45 -4.23
CA LEU A 93 -1.48 -12.53 -3.30
C LEU A 93 -2.05 -11.14 -3.05
N SER A 94 -3.36 -11.02 -2.91
CA SER A 94 -4.01 -9.80 -2.45
C SER A 94 -3.85 -9.64 -0.93
N GLY A 95 -3.91 -8.40 -0.44
CA GLY A 95 -3.81 -8.09 0.99
C GLY A 95 -3.17 -6.74 1.28
N ASN A 96 -2.90 -6.53 2.56
CA ASN A 96 -2.16 -5.37 3.05
C ASN A 96 -0.67 -5.63 2.97
N TYR A 97 0.08 -4.64 2.53
CA TYR A 97 1.52 -4.74 2.36
C TYR A 97 2.25 -3.54 2.95
N VAL A 98 3.42 -3.79 3.49
CA VAL A 98 4.39 -2.75 3.85
C VAL A 98 5.60 -2.89 2.95
N LEU A 99 5.89 -1.85 2.17
CA LEU A 99 7.18 -1.67 1.49
C LEU A 99 8.18 -1.19 2.53
N LEU A 100 9.28 -1.90 2.68
CA LEU A 100 10.37 -1.61 3.59
C LEU A 100 11.62 -1.28 2.77
N VAL A 101 12.18 -0.11 2.98
CA VAL A 101 13.48 0.31 2.42
C VAL A 101 14.51 0.32 3.55
N TYR A 102 15.66 -0.30 3.34
CA TYR A 102 16.70 -0.46 4.35
C TYR A 102 18.10 -0.50 3.72
N GLY A 103 19.12 -0.24 4.52
CA GLY A 103 20.51 -0.42 4.11
C GLY A 103 20.97 -1.86 4.29
N ASP A 104 21.93 -2.06 5.20
CA ASP A 104 22.49 -3.40 5.46
C ASP A 104 21.59 -4.26 6.36
N ASP A 105 20.79 -3.64 7.23
CA ASP A 105 19.96 -4.33 8.24
C ASP A 105 18.47 -4.00 8.07
N GLN A 106 17.65 -5.02 7.84
CA GLN A 106 16.18 -4.90 7.73
C GLN A 106 15.51 -4.46 9.04
N SER A 107 16.15 -4.69 10.19
CA SER A 107 15.61 -4.28 11.48
C SER A 107 15.70 -2.76 11.70
N MET A 108 16.51 -2.07 10.88
CA MET A 108 16.69 -0.62 10.90
C MET A 108 16.24 0.01 9.57
N PRO A 109 14.93 0.09 9.33
CA PRO A 109 14.43 0.63 8.08
C PRO A 109 14.71 2.13 7.95
N VAL A 110 15.09 2.53 6.73
CA VAL A 110 15.20 3.94 6.34
C VAL A 110 13.81 4.52 6.12
N LEU A 111 12.92 3.72 5.50
CA LEU A 111 11.57 4.14 5.14
C LEU A 111 10.63 2.93 5.13
N THR A 112 9.40 3.15 5.56
CA THR A 112 8.30 2.20 5.39
C THR A 112 7.10 2.88 4.73
N LYS A 113 6.40 2.16 3.85
CA LYS A 113 5.16 2.66 3.22
C LYS A 113 4.12 1.56 3.12
N ARG A 114 2.92 1.83 3.61
CA ARG A 114 1.76 0.95 3.49
C ARG A 114 1.14 1.05 2.10
N PHE A 115 0.72 -0.08 1.54
CA PHE A 115 -0.09 -0.14 0.33
C PHE A 115 -0.99 -1.38 0.35
N VAL A 116 -1.96 -1.42 -0.53
CA VAL A 116 -2.94 -2.52 -0.62
C VAL A 116 -2.93 -3.08 -2.04
N VAL A 117 -2.95 -4.41 -2.11
CA VAL A 117 -3.20 -5.16 -3.36
C VAL A 117 -4.56 -5.81 -3.25
N TYR A 118 -5.49 -5.52 -4.18
CA TYR A 118 -6.85 -6.03 -4.11
C TYR A 118 -7.22 -6.91 -5.29
N GLU A 119 -8.23 -7.74 -5.09
CA GLU A 119 -8.93 -8.52 -6.12
C GLU A 119 -10.40 -8.13 -6.16
N GLU A 120 -10.99 -8.09 -7.36
CA GLU A 120 -12.41 -7.79 -7.54
C GLU A 120 -13.28 -9.05 -7.40
N VAL A 121 -13.24 -9.69 -6.24
CA VAL A 121 -14.09 -10.87 -5.95
C VAL A 121 -15.44 -10.49 -5.34
N ILE A 122 -15.56 -9.25 -4.87
CA ILE A 122 -16.78 -8.69 -4.28
C ILE A 122 -17.09 -7.33 -4.89
N ASN A 123 -18.36 -6.92 -4.81
CA ASN A 123 -18.80 -5.59 -5.19
C ASN A 123 -19.37 -4.87 -3.98
N VAL A 124 -18.86 -3.68 -3.69
CA VAL A 124 -19.32 -2.82 -2.60
C VAL A 124 -20.09 -1.63 -3.20
N GLN A 125 -21.37 -1.53 -2.88
CA GLN A 125 -22.20 -0.37 -3.19
C GLN A 125 -22.25 0.51 -1.95
N THR A 126 -21.97 1.80 -2.09
CA THR A 126 -21.95 2.76 -0.98
C THR A 126 -22.91 3.90 -1.26
N GLU A 127 -23.60 4.36 -0.20
CA GLU A 127 -24.42 5.57 -0.21
C GLU A 127 -24.00 6.45 0.95
N ILE A 128 -23.80 7.74 0.69
CA ILE A 128 -23.45 8.72 1.72
C ILE A 128 -24.61 9.69 1.87
N THR A 129 -25.19 9.71 3.05
CA THR A 129 -26.35 10.54 3.38
C THR A 129 -26.09 11.43 4.58
N ARG A 130 -27.03 12.28 4.92
CA ARG A 130 -27.00 13.01 6.18
C ARG A 130 -27.34 12.05 7.33
N ALA A 131 -26.68 12.22 8.47
CA ALA A 131 -26.96 11.41 9.64
C ALA A 131 -28.46 11.45 10.01
N ASN A 132 -29.04 10.27 10.26
CA ASN A 132 -30.43 10.11 10.64
C ASN A 132 -30.73 10.66 12.03
N TYR A 133 -29.75 10.66 12.93
CA TYR A 133 -29.91 11.26 14.29
C TYR A 133 -29.93 12.78 14.21
N LEU A 134 -30.95 13.38 14.82
CA LEU A 134 -31.20 14.83 14.78
C LEU A 134 -29.99 15.65 15.26
N ASP A 135 -29.31 15.20 16.31
CA ASP A 135 -28.18 15.89 16.92
C ASP A 135 -26.92 15.91 16.01
N TYR A 136 -26.85 14.96 15.11
CA TYR A 136 -25.68 14.79 14.19
C TYR A 136 -25.99 15.19 12.74
N ARG A 137 -27.25 15.54 12.43
CA ARG A 137 -27.73 15.76 11.05
C ARG A 137 -26.97 16.83 10.28
N PHE A 138 -26.42 17.82 10.95
CA PHE A 138 -25.69 18.93 10.33
C PHE A 138 -24.18 18.86 10.48
N THR A 139 -23.67 17.91 11.25
CA THR A 139 -22.26 17.80 11.57
C THR A 139 -21.63 16.47 11.13
N HIS A 140 -22.46 15.44 10.86
CA HIS A 140 -22.00 14.11 10.50
C HIS A 140 -22.67 13.62 9.22
N GLN A 141 -22.01 12.69 8.56
CA GLN A 141 -22.52 11.92 7.44
C GLN A 141 -22.72 10.47 7.87
N GLU A 142 -23.73 9.83 7.31
CA GLU A 142 -23.99 8.40 7.45
C GLU A 142 -23.50 7.72 6.19
N VAL A 143 -22.77 6.63 6.35
CA VAL A 143 -22.25 5.83 5.25
C VAL A 143 -22.92 4.47 5.30
N ASP A 144 -23.83 4.24 4.37
CA ASP A 144 -24.45 2.94 4.14
C ASP A 144 -23.68 2.18 3.08
N PHE A 145 -23.52 0.87 3.28
CA PHE A 145 -22.91 0.04 2.27
C PHE A 145 -23.55 -1.33 2.19
N LYS A 146 -23.53 -1.87 0.96
CA LYS A 146 -24.01 -3.23 0.66
C LYS A 146 -22.90 -4.00 -0.04
N ILE A 147 -22.53 -5.15 0.54
CA ILE A 147 -21.53 -6.05 -0.03
C ILE A 147 -22.24 -7.14 -0.81
N ASN A 148 -21.95 -7.25 -2.11
CA ASN A 148 -22.41 -8.33 -2.96
C ASN A 148 -21.19 -9.21 -3.31
N HIS A 149 -21.30 -10.50 -3.04
CA HIS A 149 -20.24 -11.49 -3.22
C HIS A 149 -20.66 -12.69 -4.08
N PRO A 150 -21.04 -12.46 -5.36
CA PRO A 150 -21.49 -13.53 -6.22
C PRO A 150 -20.34 -14.50 -6.51
N GLY A 151 -20.54 -15.77 -6.16
CA GLY A 151 -19.54 -16.81 -6.36
C GLY A 151 -18.41 -16.87 -5.34
N TYR A 152 -18.40 -15.99 -4.34
CA TYR A 152 -17.48 -16.03 -3.21
C TYR A 152 -18.27 -16.32 -1.93
N GLU A 153 -18.04 -17.49 -1.35
CA GLU A 153 -18.75 -17.91 -0.15
C GLU A 153 -18.08 -17.29 1.09
N ILE A 154 -18.87 -16.58 1.91
CA ILE A 154 -18.45 -16.04 3.20
C ILE A 154 -19.25 -16.75 4.29
N PRO A 155 -18.67 -17.78 4.95
CA PRO A 155 -19.41 -18.64 5.87
C PRO A 155 -19.99 -17.88 7.07
N ASN A 156 -19.22 -16.96 7.62
CA ASN A 156 -19.63 -16.14 8.77
C ASN A 156 -19.31 -14.66 8.55
N PRO A 157 -20.20 -13.89 7.88
CA PRO A 157 -19.94 -12.48 7.56
C PRO A 157 -19.59 -11.61 8.78
N TYR A 158 -20.10 -11.94 9.96
CA TYR A 158 -19.84 -11.18 11.19
C TYR A 158 -18.44 -11.39 11.77
N GLN A 159 -17.77 -12.48 11.38
CA GLN A 159 -16.40 -12.79 11.83
C GLN A 159 -15.37 -12.66 10.71
N ASP A 160 -15.79 -12.95 9.48
CA ASP A 160 -14.89 -13.07 8.34
C ASP A 160 -14.79 -11.78 7.51
N LEU A 161 -15.69 -10.79 7.74
CA LEU A 161 -15.67 -9.51 7.06
C LEU A 161 -15.14 -8.40 7.97
N TYR A 162 -14.10 -7.74 7.49
CA TYR A 162 -13.56 -6.52 8.09
C TYR A 162 -13.81 -5.35 7.14
N VAL A 163 -14.51 -4.33 7.63
CA VAL A 163 -14.82 -3.12 6.86
C VAL A 163 -14.04 -1.95 7.45
N SER A 164 -13.26 -1.29 6.60
CA SER A 164 -12.55 -0.06 6.98
C SER A 164 -13.08 1.10 6.14
N ILE A 165 -13.48 2.18 6.80
CA ILE A 165 -13.88 3.43 6.16
C ILE A 165 -12.75 4.43 6.34
N LEU A 166 -12.15 4.87 5.24
CA LEU A 166 -11.03 5.78 5.25
C LEU A 166 -11.51 7.19 4.85
N GLN A 167 -11.28 8.16 5.71
CA GLN A 167 -11.46 9.56 5.34
C GLN A 167 -10.16 10.12 4.76
N ASN A 168 -10.22 10.65 3.53
CA ASN A 168 -9.07 11.20 2.82
C ASN A 168 -7.89 10.22 2.72
N TYR A 169 -8.18 8.93 2.58
CA TYR A 169 -7.20 7.84 2.49
C TYR A 169 -6.23 7.74 3.69
N ASN A 170 -6.65 8.24 4.83
CA ASN A 170 -5.87 8.17 6.06
C ASN A 170 -6.09 6.81 6.75
N TRP A 171 -4.99 6.09 7.02
CA TRP A 171 -4.96 4.78 7.68
C TRP A 171 -4.79 4.87 9.21
N ASN A 172 -4.78 6.08 9.79
CA ASN A 172 -4.62 6.31 11.21
C ASN A 172 -5.97 6.55 11.90
#